data_a3eb6fab1e79144eb349b085c7d461b0
#
_entry.id   a3eb6fab1e79144eb349b085c7d461b0
#
_cell.length_a   1.000
_cell.length_b   1.000
_cell.length_c   1.000
_cell.angle_alpha   90.00
_cell.angle_beta   90.00
_cell.angle_gamma   90.00
#
_symmetry.space_group_name_H-M   'P 1'
#
loop_
_entity.id
_entity.type
_entity.pdbx_description
1 polymer ?
#
loop_
_entity_poly.entity_id
_entity_poly.type
_entity_poly.pdbx_seq_one_letter_code
_entity_poly.pdbx_strand_id
1 'polypeptide(L)'
;EINILNLNNDNNEIPNYGWPQASYGRHYFDNNDDNDVRYKLSPLKDSHSKYGFVEPLKYFTPSVAISQIIGVDKNFYNTDGNALFVGTMGTAKKLKEGMLSLYFFELKDDKIIKDQFIPIKSRVRDIIYNKENNYLIMYLETNNALAVLKKS
;
A
#
# COMPACT_ATOMS: atom_id res chain seq x y z
N GLU A 1 3.43 2.00 3.37
CA GLU A 1 4.07 0.67 3.26
C GLU A 1 3.03 -0.44 3.40
N ILE A 2 3.32 -1.58 2.81
CA ILE A 2 2.60 -2.84 3.00
C ILE A 2 3.58 -3.80 3.66
N ASN A 3 3.15 -4.44 4.74
CA ASN A 3 3.96 -5.36 5.51
C ASN A 3 3.28 -6.72 5.60
N ILE A 4 4.07 -7.79 5.80
CA ILE A 4 3.58 -9.13 6.07
C ILE A 4 3.79 -9.43 7.55
N LEU A 5 2.73 -9.85 8.21
CA LEU A 5 2.79 -10.40 9.55
C LEU A 5 2.61 -11.91 9.48
N ASN A 6 3.65 -12.66 9.85
CA ASN A 6 3.55 -14.11 10.00
C ASN A 6 3.02 -14.45 11.40
N LEU A 7 1.79 -14.92 11.47
CA LEU A 7 1.13 -15.29 12.73
C LEU A 7 1.59 -16.65 13.30
N ASN A 8 2.32 -17.45 12.51
CA ASN A 8 2.81 -18.76 12.91
C ASN A 8 4.24 -18.72 13.47
N ASN A 9 4.72 -17.54 13.85
CA ASN A 9 6.05 -17.40 14.43
C ASN A 9 6.03 -17.91 15.89
N ASP A 10 6.58 -19.08 16.14
CA ASP A 10 6.61 -19.73 17.47
C ASP A 10 7.43 -18.96 18.52
N ASN A 11 8.15 -17.92 18.11
CA ASN A 11 9.07 -17.18 18.97
C ASN A 11 8.41 -16.11 19.84
N ASN A 12 7.10 -15.90 19.78
CA ASN A 12 6.39 -14.81 20.49
C ASN A 12 6.99 -13.41 20.32
N GLU A 13 7.90 -13.22 19.39
CA GLU A 13 8.50 -11.92 19.10
C GLU A 13 7.58 -11.08 18.24
N ILE A 14 7.23 -9.89 18.72
CA ILE A 14 6.46 -8.93 17.94
C ILE A 14 7.41 -8.27 16.93
N PRO A 15 7.17 -8.42 15.62
CA PRO A 15 8.04 -7.84 14.60
C PRO A 15 7.99 -6.32 14.67
N ASN A 16 9.16 -5.68 14.59
CA ASN A 16 9.28 -4.23 14.56
C ASN A 16 9.49 -3.75 13.12
N TYR A 17 8.50 -3.06 12.58
CA TYR A 17 8.53 -2.51 11.22
C TYR A 17 9.15 -1.10 11.12
N GLY A 18 9.78 -0.62 12.18
CA GLY A 18 10.62 0.57 12.15
C GLY A 18 9.94 1.92 12.35
N TRP A 19 8.61 2.02 12.22
CA TRP A 19 7.93 3.29 12.42
C TRP A 19 8.03 3.79 13.90
N PRO A 20 8.33 5.08 14.15
CA PRO A 20 8.56 6.18 13.19
C PRO A 20 10.05 6.39 12.82
N GLN A 21 10.95 5.48 13.17
CA GLN A 21 12.39 5.66 13.05
C GLN A 21 12.93 5.35 11.66
N ALA A 22 12.33 4.38 10.96
CA ALA A 22 12.71 4.00 9.60
C ALA A 22 11.57 4.24 8.63
N SER A 23 11.89 4.77 7.46
CA SER A 23 10.95 4.99 6.37
C SER A 23 11.70 5.22 5.07
N TYR A 24 11.16 4.72 3.98
CA TYR A 24 11.62 5.05 2.62
C TYR A 24 11.04 6.37 2.09
N GLY A 25 10.21 7.04 2.90
CA GLY A 25 9.70 8.38 2.64
C GLY A 25 10.58 9.47 3.24
N ARG A 26 10.12 10.70 3.14
CA ARG A 26 10.69 11.88 3.79
C ARG A 26 9.69 12.51 4.73
N HIS A 27 10.15 13.33 5.66
CA HIS A 27 9.25 14.13 6.49
C HIS A 27 8.42 15.09 5.63
N TYR A 28 7.18 15.32 6.04
CA TYR A 28 6.25 16.26 5.40
C TYR A 28 6.58 17.70 5.81
N PHE A 29 7.68 18.25 5.28
CA PHE A 29 8.05 19.65 5.47
C PHE A 29 8.08 20.35 4.12
N ASP A 30 7.65 21.61 4.10
CA ASP A 30 7.46 22.35 2.87
C ASP A 30 8.73 22.52 2.03
N ASN A 31 9.90 22.46 2.64
CA ASN A 31 11.16 22.78 1.96
C ASN A 31 12.07 21.56 1.68
N ASN A 32 11.70 20.34 2.10
CA ASN A 32 12.57 19.14 1.94
C ASN A 32 14.05 19.43 2.27
N ASP A 33 14.30 20.35 3.20
CA ASP A 33 15.63 20.79 3.56
C ASP A 33 16.20 19.86 4.62
N ASP A 34 17.22 19.10 4.25
CA ASP A 34 17.96 18.24 5.17
C ASP A 34 18.62 19.06 6.32
N ASN A 35 18.65 20.39 6.20
CA ASN A 35 19.08 21.31 7.24
C ASN A 35 17.98 21.73 8.21
N ASP A 36 16.71 21.37 7.95
CA ASP A 36 15.61 21.66 8.88
C ASP A 36 15.92 21.05 10.24
N VAL A 37 15.76 21.86 11.29
CA VAL A 37 16.04 21.45 12.66
C VAL A 37 15.23 20.22 13.08
N ARG A 38 14.01 20.07 12.57
CA ARG A 38 13.12 18.93 12.85
C ARG A 38 13.67 17.64 12.25
N TYR A 39 14.25 17.70 11.04
CA TYR A 39 14.90 16.56 10.43
C TYR A 39 16.17 16.16 11.18
N LYS A 40 16.97 17.14 11.63
CA LYS A 40 18.18 16.90 12.45
C LYS A 40 17.86 16.28 13.81
N LEU A 41 16.75 16.69 14.43
CA LEU A 41 16.31 16.14 15.72
C LEU A 41 15.69 14.74 15.60
N SER A 42 15.11 14.40 14.46
CA SER A 42 14.47 13.09 14.20
C SER A 42 14.76 12.62 12.79
N PRO A 43 16.02 12.27 12.47
CA PRO A 43 16.37 11.79 11.15
C PRO A 43 15.72 10.43 10.88
N LEU A 44 15.14 10.29 9.69
CA LEU A 44 14.63 9.00 9.24
C LEU A 44 15.79 8.10 8.76
N LYS A 45 15.76 6.86 9.19
CA LYS A 45 16.64 5.81 8.67
C LYS A 45 16.08 5.32 7.33
N ASP A 46 16.90 5.30 6.31
CA ASP A 46 16.57 4.98 4.92
C ASP A 46 16.63 3.46 4.59
N SER A 47 16.82 2.63 5.60
CA SER A 47 16.85 1.18 5.50
C SER A 47 16.25 0.58 6.76
N HIS A 48 15.41 -0.43 6.62
CA HIS A 48 14.84 -1.15 7.75
C HIS A 48 15.82 -2.21 8.26
N SER A 49 16.25 -3.11 7.40
CA SER A 49 17.13 -4.25 7.74
C SER A 49 18.45 -3.84 8.35
N LYS A 50 19.08 -2.76 7.84
CA LYS A 50 20.34 -2.22 8.39
C LYS A 50 20.26 -1.85 9.87
N TYR A 51 19.06 -1.53 10.35
CA TYR A 51 18.81 -1.12 11.73
C TYR A 51 17.99 -2.15 12.53
N GLY A 52 17.88 -3.38 12.02
CA GLY A 52 17.20 -4.48 12.71
C GLY A 52 15.68 -4.44 12.63
N PHE A 53 15.11 -3.65 11.73
CA PHE A 53 13.68 -3.62 11.47
C PHE A 53 13.30 -4.56 10.33
N VAL A 54 12.05 -5.00 10.31
CA VAL A 54 11.50 -5.82 9.23
C VAL A 54 11.30 -4.95 7.98
N GLU A 55 11.81 -5.42 6.84
CA GLU A 55 11.61 -4.74 5.56
C GLU A 55 10.14 -4.83 5.12
N PRO A 56 9.57 -3.74 4.59
CA PRO A 56 8.23 -3.80 4.02
C PRO A 56 8.20 -4.64 2.74
N LEU A 57 7.10 -5.35 2.53
CA LEU A 57 6.82 -6.03 1.27
C LEU A 57 6.79 -5.06 0.08
N LYS A 58 6.20 -3.87 0.32
CA LYS A 58 6.09 -2.78 -0.66
C LYS A 58 6.11 -1.44 0.04
N TYR A 59 6.85 -0.50 -0.50
CA TYR A 59 6.77 0.91 -0.12
C TYR A 59 6.47 1.80 -1.34
N PHE A 60 6.04 3.02 -1.07
CA PHE A 60 5.69 4.00 -2.10
C PHE A 60 6.37 5.33 -1.78
N THR A 61 7.17 5.81 -2.71
CA THR A 61 7.86 7.10 -2.59
C THR A 61 7.70 7.89 -3.90
N PRO A 62 6.90 8.95 -3.87
CA PRO A 62 6.13 9.49 -2.74
C PRO A 62 4.97 8.59 -2.33
N SER A 63 4.45 8.81 -1.10
CA SER A 63 3.29 8.07 -0.62
C SER A 63 2.08 8.25 -1.52
N VAL A 64 1.40 7.15 -1.82
CA VAL A 64 0.13 7.14 -2.59
C VAL A 64 -1.09 7.21 -1.69
N ALA A 65 -0.89 7.34 -0.36
CA ALA A 65 -1.92 7.32 0.67
C ALA A 65 -2.83 6.09 0.55
N ILE A 66 -2.28 4.93 0.93
CA ILE A 66 -3.02 3.67 1.00
C ILE A 66 -4.23 3.83 1.92
N SER A 67 -5.39 3.34 1.50
CA SER A 67 -6.63 3.34 2.28
C SER A 67 -6.99 1.95 2.80
N GLN A 68 -7.21 1.02 1.89
CA GLN A 68 -7.71 -0.32 2.17
C GLN A 68 -6.89 -1.34 1.39
N ILE A 69 -6.71 -2.52 1.98
CA ILE A 69 -6.14 -3.70 1.33
C ILE A 69 -7.10 -4.87 1.46
N ILE A 70 -7.31 -5.61 0.39
CA ILE A 70 -8.19 -6.77 0.37
C ILE A 70 -7.62 -7.90 -0.45
N GLY A 71 -7.68 -9.12 0.10
CA GLY A 71 -7.38 -10.36 -0.65
C GLY A 71 -8.57 -10.78 -1.49
N VAL A 72 -8.29 -11.32 -2.68
CA VAL A 72 -9.30 -11.88 -3.58
C VAL A 72 -8.94 -13.30 -3.96
N ASP A 73 -9.95 -14.08 -4.35
CA ASP A 73 -9.74 -15.45 -4.79
C ASP A 73 -8.96 -15.49 -6.11
N LYS A 74 -8.16 -16.55 -6.29
CA LYS A 74 -7.37 -16.79 -7.50
C LYS A 74 -8.19 -16.69 -8.78
N ASN A 75 -9.44 -17.13 -8.74
CA ASN A 75 -10.35 -17.13 -9.88
C ASN A 75 -10.78 -15.72 -10.29
N PHE A 76 -10.65 -14.72 -9.42
CA PHE A 76 -11.03 -13.35 -9.76
C PHE A 76 -10.15 -12.77 -10.86
N TYR A 77 -8.85 -13.05 -10.83
CA TYR A 77 -7.89 -12.47 -11.77
C TYR A 77 -7.00 -13.48 -12.50
N ASN A 78 -7.34 -14.80 -12.45
CA ASN A 78 -6.54 -15.90 -13.00
C ASN A 78 -5.07 -15.82 -12.56
N THR A 79 -4.85 -15.77 -11.27
CA THR A 79 -3.51 -15.71 -10.68
C THR A 79 -3.04 -17.08 -10.21
N ASP A 80 -1.73 -17.31 -10.28
CA ASP A 80 -1.11 -18.51 -9.71
C ASP A 80 -0.86 -18.36 -8.21
N GLY A 81 -0.78 -17.12 -7.73
CA GLY A 81 -0.53 -16.75 -6.34
C GLY A 81 -1.75 -16.16 -5.62
N ASN A 82 -1.51 -15.60 -4.45
CA ASN A 82 -2.48 -14.80 -3.74
C ASN A 82 -2.61 -13.44 -4.41
N ALA A 83 -3.83 -12.96 -4.60
CA ALA A 83 -4.09 -11.66 -5.21
C ALA A 83 -4.57 -10.64 -4.17
N LEU A 84 -4.00 -9.46 -4.20
CA LEU A 84 -4.38 -8.33 -3.34
C LEU A 84 -4.77 -7.13 -4.17
N PHE A 85 -5.82 -6.43 -3.75
CA PHE A 85 -6.14 -5.09 -4.22
C PHE A 85 -5.92 -4.07 -3.12
N VAL A 86 -5.38 -2.90 -3.51
CA VAL A 86 -5.05 -1.81 -2.58
C VAL A 86 -5.56 -0.50 -3.13
N GLY A 87 -6.46 0.14 -2.38
CA GLY A 87 -6.98 1.46 -2.71
C GLY A 87 -5.99 2.56 -2.36
N THR A 88 -5.97 3.62 -3.16
CA THR A 88 -5.15 4.80 -2.88
C THR A 88 -5.96 6.10 -2.93
N MET A 89 -5.58 7.04 -2.07
CA MET A 89 -6.28 8.32 -1.90
C MET A 89 -5.38 9.53 -2.13
N GLY A 90 -4.10 9.29 -2.46
CA GLY A 90 -3.13 10.38 -2.55
C GLY A 90 -3.54 11.45 -3.54
N THR A 91 -3.52 12.69 -3.06
CA THR A 91 -3.71 13.87 -3.88
C THR A 91 -2.50 14.78 -3.71
N ALA A 92 -1.84 15.11 -4.79
CA ALA A 92 -0.79 16.12 -4.80
C ALA A 92 -1.19 17.25 -5.75
N LYS A 93 -0.57 18.43 -5.61
CA LYS A 93 -0.74 19.53 -6.58
C LYS A 93 -0.47 19.05 -8.02
N LYS A 94 0.39 18.04 -8.17
CA LYS A 94 0.55 17.27 -9.42
C LYS A 94 0.33 15.81 -9.06
N LEU A 95 -0.66 15.16 -9.67
CA LEU A 95 -0.88 13.73 -9.55
C LEU A 95 0.39 12.99 -9.96
N LYS A 96 0.84 12.11 -9.10
CA LYS A 96 1.93 11.20 -9.38
C LYS A 96 1.36 9.83 -9.72
N GLU A 97 2.17 9.05 -10.40
CA GLU A 97 1.82 7.71 -10.81
C GLU A 97 1.35 6.87 -9.61
N GLY A 98 0.25 6.14 -9.79
CA GLY A 98 -0.36 5.31 -8.76
C GLY A 98 -1.23 6.04 -7.73
N MET A 99 -1.28 7.37 -7.71
CA MET A 99 -2.25 8.10 -6.90
C MET A 99 -3.65 8.01 -7.50
N LEU A 100 -4.69 8.05 -6.67
CA LEU A 100 -6.10 7.92 -7.07
C LEU A 100 -6.35 6.66 -7.92
N SER A 101 -5.79 5.56 -7.49
CA SER A 101 -5.73 4.30 -8.24
C SER A 101 -6.14 3.12 -7.38
N LEU A 102 -6.39 2.01 -8.04
CA LEU A 102 -6.50 0.70 -7.45
C LEU A 102 -5.27 -0.11 -7.85
N TYR A 103 -4.42 -0.44 -6.89
CA TYR A 103 -3.30 -1.35 -7.12
C TYR A 103 -3.76 -2.79 -7.10
N PHE A 104 -3.10 -3.59 -7.92
CA PHE A 104 -3.19 -5.03 -7.94
C PHE A 104 -1.81 -5.63 -7.73
N PHE A 105 -1.69 -6.52 -6.75
CA PHE A 105 -0.49 -7.30 -6.49
C PHE A 105 -0.81 -8.78 -6.56
N GLU A 106 0.06 -9.52 -7.21
CA GLU A 106 0.09 -10.96 -7.13
C GLU A 106 1.28 -11.40 -6.28
N LEU A 107 1.03 -12.23 -5.28
CA LEU A 107 2.04 -12.71 -4.35
C LEU A 107 2.25 -14.20 -4.51
N LYS A 108 3.52 -14.59 -4.51
CA LYS A 108 3.94 -15.99 -4.43
C LYS A 108 5.14 -16.08 -3.48
N ASP A 109 5.07 -17.02 -2.53
CA ASP A 109 6.12 -17.23 -1.52
C ASP A 109 6.52 -15.91 -0.82
N ASP A 110 5.53 -15.15 -0.35
CA ASP A 110 5.65 -13.86 0.32
C ASP A 110 6.39 -12.77 -0.50
N LYS A 111 6.42 -12.90 -1.81
CA LYS A 111 7.01 -11.92 -2.73
C LYS A 111 5.98 -11.42 -3.72
N ILE A 112 6.06 -10.15 -4.06
CA ILE A 112 5.28 -9.58 -5.16
C ILE A 112 5.91 -10.06 -6.48
N ILE A 113 5.15 -10.83 -7.25
CA ILE A 113 5.54 -11.30 -8.59
C ILE A 113 4.88 -10.49 -9.71
N LYS A 114 3.83 -9.74 -9.37
CA LYS A 114 3.16 -8.82 -10.29
C LYS A 114 2.71 -7.58 -9.54
N ASP A 115 2.99 -6.41 -10.10
CA ASP A 115 2.69 -5.08 -9.56
C ASP A 115 2.09 -4.23 -10.67
N GLN A 116 0.83 -3.90 -10.55
CA GLN A 116 0.08 -3.10 -11.51
C GLN A 116 -0.85 -2.14 -10.79
N PHE A 117 -1.26 -1.06 -11.45
CA PHE A 117 -2.33 -0.22 -10.94
C PHE A 117 -3.32 0.17 -12.05
N ILE A 118 -4.56 0.36 -11.64
CA ILE A 118 -5.67 0.78 -12.47
C ILE A 118 -5.99 2.22 -12.08
N PRO A 119 -5.80 3.22 -12.96
CA PRO A 119 -6.16 4.60 -12.67
C PRO A 119 -7.68 4.75 -12.49
N ILE A 120 -8.12 5.12 -11.29
CA ILE A 120 -9.54 5.35 -10.97
C ILE A 120 -9.90 6.83 -11.09
N LYS A 121 -8.90 7.71 -10.90
CA LYS A 121 -9.05 9.17 -10.88
C LYS A 121 -9.98 9.68 -9.77
N SER A 122 -10.15 8.89 -8.73
CA SER A 122 -10.90 9.20 -7.51
C SER A 122 -10.20 8.58 -6.31
N ARG A 123 -10.45 9.15 -5.13
CA ARG A 123 -9.96 8.58 -3.87
C ARG A 123 -10.71 7.28 -3.58
N VAL A 124 -10.01 6.15 -3.67
CA VAL A 124 -10.58 4.85 -3.31
C VAL A 124 -10.51 4.73 -1.79
N ARG A 125 -11.60 5.00 -1.11
CA ARG A 125 -11.67 5.04 0.36
C ARG A 125 -11.81 3.66 0.97
N ASP A 126 -12.60 2.81 0.34
CA ASP A 126 -12.92 1.47 0.83
C ASP A 126 -13.14 0.50 -0.33
N ILE A 127 -12.89 -0.79 -0.08
CA ILE A 127 -13.02 -1.86 -1.07
C ILE A 127 -13.66 -3.07 -0.38
N ILE A 128 -14.67 -3.65 -0.99
CA ILE A 128 -15.29 -4.89 -0.56
C ILE A 128 -15.22 -5.91 -1.69
N TYR A 129 -14.80 -7.13 -1.39
CA TYR A 129 -14.86 -8.24 -2.31
C TYR A 129 -16.14 -9.08 -2.10
N ASN A 130 -17.01 -9.08 -3.10
CA ASN A 130 -18.13 -10.00 -3.12
C ASN A 130 -17.70 -11.30 -3.79
N LYS A 131 -17.41 -12.30 -2.95
CA LYS A 131 -16.92 -13.61 -3.39
C LYS A 131 -17.95 -14.40 -4.19
N GLU A 132 -19.22 -14.33 -3.81
CA GLU A 132 -20.30 -15.10 -4.44
C GLU A 132 -20.52 -14.66 -5.89
N ASN A 133 -20.46 -13.36 -6.14
CA ASN A 133 -20.68 -12.77 -7.46
C ASN A 133 -19.39 -12.39 -8.17
N ASN A 134 -18.25 -12.62 -7.52
CA ASN A 134 -16.91 -12.42 -8.07
C ASN A 134 -16.67 -11.00 -8.62
N TYR A 135 -16.92 -9.98 -7.79
CA TYR A 135 -16.64 -8.59 -8.11
C TYR A 135 -16.16 -7.78 -6.88
N LEU A 136 -15.45 -6.69 -7.16
CA LEU A 136 -15.10 -5.69 -6.15
C LEU A 136 -16.09 -4.52 -6.20
N ILE A 137 -16.48 -4.04 -5.01
CA ILE A 137 -17.19 -2.78 -4.84
C ILE A 137 -16.21 -1.80 -4.21
N MET A 138 -16.11 -0.60 -4.75
CA MET A 138 -15.26 0.48 -4.25
C MET A 138 -16.09 1.69 -3.89
N TYR A 139 -15.83 2.29 -2.73
CA TYR A 139 -16.34 3.63 -2.43
C TYR A 139 -15.34 4.68 -2.93
N LEU A 140 -15.81 5.50 -3.87
CA LEU A 140 -15.07 6.58 -4.51
C LEU A 140 -15.42 7.91 -3.84
N GLU A 141 -14.58 8.33 -2.89
CA GLU A 141 -14.85 9.49 -2.04
C GLU A 141 -14.98 10.80 -2.83
N THR A 142 -14.09 11.04 -3.79
CA THR A 142 -14.12 12.29 -4.59
C THR A 142 -15.42 12.46 -5.37
N ASN A 143 -16.00 11.35 -5.84
CA ASN A 143 -17.19 11.33 -6.66
C ASN A 143 -18.46 11.05 -5.83
N ASN A 144 -18.30 10.74 -4.55
CA ASN A 144 -19.37 10.25 -3.67
C ASN A 144 -20.21 9.13 -4.33
N ALA A 145 -19.50 8.12 -4.86
CA ALA A 145 -20.08 7.09 -5.69
C ALA A 145 -19.57 5.69 -5.31
N LEU A 146 -20.37 4.68 -5.63
CA LEU A 146 -19.96 3.28 -5.63
C LEU A 146 -19.56 2.86 -7.06
N ALA A 147 -18.41 2.23 -7.18
CA ALA A 147 -17.95 1.64 -8.43
C ALA A 147 -17.84 0.12 -8.28
N VAL A 148 -18.09 -0.60 -9.35
CA VAL A 148 -17.96 -2.06 -9.40
C VAL A 148 -16.93 -2.46 -10.44
N LEU A 149 -15.92 -3.21 -10.00
CA LEU A 149 -14.97 -3.87 -10.89
C LEU A 149 -15.35 -5.34 -11.03
N LYS A 150 -15.68 -5.74 -12.24
CA LYS A 150 -15.95 -7.13 -12.62
C LYS A 150 -14.89 -7.62 -13.57
N LYS A 151 -14.64 -8.92 -13.53
CA LYS A 151 -13.90 -9.59 -14.58
C LYS A 151 -14.78 -9.63 -15.84
N SER A 152 -14.24 -9.22 -16.96
CA SER A 152 -14.85 -9.39 -18.28
C SER A 152 -14.72 -10.83 -18.76
#